data_97cefdb6f469103b8e6bde71b7a5175d
#
_entry.id   97cefdb6f469103b8e6bde71b7a5175d
#
_cell.length_a   1.000
_cell.length_b   1.000
_cell.length_c   1.000
_cell.angle_alpha   90.00
_cell.angle_beta   90.00
_cell.angle_gamma   90.00
#
_symmetry.space_group_name_H-M   'P 1'
#
loop_
_entity.id
_entity.type
_entity.pdbx_description
1 polymer ?
#
loop_
_entity_poly.entity_id
_entity_poly.type
_entity_poly.pdbx_seq_one_letter_code
_entity_poly.pdbx_strand_id
1 'polypeptide(L)'
;SGNITFLGSVIVKGNVEDDYNITASGTVDIGGTVGKCHIDAGGDVILHQGVFGKKEGTIKAGKSLWGKFIQEVKIEVEENVIATDSLMNCEVTAMKNIVLHGKKAQIIGGHYFATEEICARTIGSVGGADTVLSVGVDPRAKKKLDELQTVQGDLVKELESVELDIGTLENQKKIRRSLPHDKEENLTRLLERKEQISTESSEITREIEALQQHLRELKAVGKVKVEGTVYPGTKV
;
A
#
# COMPACT_ATOMS: atom_id res chain seq x y z
N SER A 1 -8.02 -29.17 15.42
CA SER A 1 -6.77 -28.75 14.76
C SER A 1 -7.11 -28.26 13.37
N GLY A 2 -6.89 -27.04 13.06
CA GLY A 2 -7.15 -26.55 11.72
C GLY A 2 -7.28 -25.04 11.66
N ASN A 3 -7.21 -24.52 10.44
CA ASN A 3 -7.43 -23.14 10.13
C ASN A 3 -8.90 -22.76 10.38
N ILE A 4 -9.14 -21.51 10.77
CA ILE A 4 -10.49 -20.97 10.97
C ILE A 4 -10.80 -20.09 9.76
N THR A 5 -11.89 -20.38 9.06
CA THR A 5 -12.48 -19.50 8.07
C THR A 5 -13.94 -19.27 8.40
N PHE A 6 -14.33 -18.01 8.63
CA PHE A 6 -15.68 -17.68 9.09
C PHE A 6 -16.20 -16.36 8.48
N LEU A 7 -17.46 -16.35 8.07
CA LEU A 7 -18.11 -15.16 7.49
C LEU A 7 -18.53 -14.08 8.50
N GLY A 8 -18.24 -14.27 9.77
CA GLY A 8 -18.52 -13.32 10.83
C GLY A 8 -17.28 -12.96 11.60
N SER A 9 -17.44 -12.61 12.89
CA SER A 9 -16.34 -12.32 13.79
C SER A 9 -15.88 -13.57 14.53
N VAL A 10 -14.58 -13.70 14.79
CA VAL A 10 -13.96 -14.82 15.49
C VAL A 10 -13.43 -14.35 16.83
N ILE A 11 -13.82 -15.03 17.91
CA ILE A 11 -13.32 -14.75 19.27
C ILE A 11 -12.58 -15.98 19.78
N VAL A 12 -11.29 -15.81 20.09
CA VAL A 12 -10.44 -16.85 20.70
C VAL A 12 -10.09 -16.42 22.12
N LYS A 13 -10.60 -17.11 23.13
CA LYS A 13 -10.34 -16.75 24.54
C LYS A 13 -8.92 -17.05 25.02
N GLY A 14 -8.24 -17.99 24.38
CA GLY A 14 -6.88 -18.44 24.71
C GLY A 14 -5.86 -17.97 23.71
N ASN A 15 -4.76 -18.74 23.62
CA ASN A 15 -3.66 -18.51 22.70
C ASN A 15 -3.97 -19.06 21.31
N VAL A 16 -3.28 -18.52 20.31
CA VAL A 16 -3.19 -19.10 18.97
C VAL A 16 -1.74 -19.53 18.74
N GLU A 17 -1.54 -20.82 18.64
CA GLU A 17 -0.22 -21.44 18.45
C GLU A 17 0.29 -21.23 17.01
N ASP A 18 1.55 -21.59 16.78
CA ASP A 18 2.19 -21.45 15.47
C ASP A 18 1.43 -22.23 14.37
N ASP A 19 1.55 -21.74 13.13
CA ASP A 19 1.08 -22.39 11.90
C ASP A 19 -0.46 -22.51 11.79
N TYR A 20 -1.21 -21.68 12.53
CA TYR A 20 -2.64 -21.53 12.34
C TYR A 20 -2.97 -20.32 11.46
N ASN A 21 -4.02 -20.47 10.63
CA ASN A 21 -4.55 -19.38 9.84
C ASN A 21 -5.97 -19.03 10.32
N ILE A 22 -6.25 -17.76 10.49
CA ILE A 22 -7.58 -17.25 10.86
C ILE A 22 -8.01 -16.27 9.79
N THR A 23 -9.09 -16.60 9.08
CA THR A 23 -9.73 -15.70 8.11
C THR A 23 -11.16 -15.42 8.58
N ALA A 24 -11.48 -14.15 8.77
CA ALA A 24 -12.80 -13.70 9.20
C ALA A 24 -13.27 -12.51 8.38
N SER A 25 -14.52 -12.48 7.94
CA SER A 25 -15.06 -11.27 7.28
C SER A 25 -15.36 -10.13 8.26
N GLY A 26 -15.46 -10.44 9.54
CA GLY A 26 -15.65 -9.49 10.65
C GLY A 26 -14.36 -9.27 11.44
N THR A 27 -14.51 -9.02 12.72
CA THR A 27 -13.43 -8.78 13.70
C THR A 27 -12.82 -10.10 14.19
N VAL A 28 -11.50 -10.11 14.38
CA VAL A 28 -10.77 -11.20 15.06
C VAL A 28 -10.31 -10.68 16.42
N ASP A 29 -10.81 -11.31 17.50
CA ASP A 29 -10.49 -10.96 18.90
C ASP A 29 -9.79 -12.14 19.59
N ILE A 30 -8.54 -11.94 20.06
CA ILE A 30 -7.73 -12.97 20.66
C ILE A 30 -7.28 -12.55 22.06
N GLY A 31 -7.78 -13.28 23.07
CA GLY A 31 -7.52 -13.00 24.49
C GLY A 31 -6.11 -13.33 24.95
N GLY A 32 -5.45 -14.30 24.32
CA GLY A 32 -4.10 -14.75 24.67
C GLY A 32 -3.00 -14.22 23.73
N THR A 33 -1.89 -14.91 23.73
CA THR A 33 -0.75 -14.65 22.81
C THR A 33 -0.95 -15.34 21.49
N VAL A 34 -0.35 -14.76 20.44
CA VAL A 34 -0.37 -15.29 19.08
C VAL A 34 1.04 -15.64 18.68
N GLY A 35 1.23 -16.86 18.18
CA GLY A 35 2.47 -17.32 17.59
C GLY A 35 2.65 -16.88 16.13
N LYS A 36 3.40 -17.67 15.37
CA LYS A 36 3.58 -17.51 13.92
C LYS A 36 2.29 -17.91 13.18
N CYS A 37 1.43 -16.94 12.90
CA CYS A 37 0.11 -17.15 12.31
C CYS A 37 -0.15 -16.21 11.15
N HIS A 38 -1.11 -16.59 10.30
CA HIS A 38 -1.69 -15.70 9.29
C HIS A 38 -3.10 -15.31 9.73
N ILE A 39 -3.31 -14.03 10.02
CA ILE A 39 -4.62 -13.49 10.41
C ILE A 39 -5.08 -12.54 9.32
N ASP A 40 -6.28 -12.78 8.80
CA ASP A 40 -6.94 -11.92 7.82
C ASP A 40 -8.36 -11.60 8.31
N ALA A 41 -8.59 -10.36 8.69
CA ALA A 41 -9.86 -9.87 9.20
C ALA A 41 -10.41 -8.75 8.30
N GLY A 42 -11.65 -8.87 7.87
CA GLY A 42 -12.32 -7.77 7.16
C GLY A 42 -12.68 -6.58 8.08
N GLY A 43 -12.68 -6.77 9.40
CA GLY A 43 -12.86 -5.77 10.45
C GLY A 43 -11.56 -5.47 11.20
N ASP A 44 -11.69 -5.30 12.52
CA ASP A 44 -10.55 -5.08 13.40
C ASP A 44 -9.85 -6.38 13.79
N VAL A 45 -8.55 -6.28 14.13
CA VAL A 45 -7.81 -7.35 14.83
C VAL A 45 -7.48 -6.85 16.23
N ILE A 46 -7.95 -7.56 17.26
CA ILE A 46 -7.75 -7.20 18.68
C ILE A 46 -6.94 -8.30 19.34
N LEU A 47 -5.71 -7.95 19.75
CA LEU A 47 -4.79 -8.84 20.45
C LEU A 47 -4.62 -8.35 21.88
N HIS A 48 -5.32 -8.94 22.85
CA HIS A 48 -5.28 -8.49 24.25
C HIS A 48 -3.89 -8.64 24.89
N GLN A 49 -3.09 -9.56 24.41
CA GLN A 49 -1.69 -9.70 24.79
C GLN A 49 -0.79 -9.20 23.64
N GLY A 50 -0.29 -10.09 22.83
CA GLY A 50 0.58 -9.70 21.74
C GLY A 50 0.90 -10.86 20.81
N VAL A 51 1.81 -10.62 19.88
CA VAL A 51 2.17 -11.60 18.84
C VAL A 51 3.68 -11.73 18.69
N PHE A 52 4.12 -12.98 18.49
CA PHE A 52 5.48 -13.37 18.13
C PHE A 52 5.46 -14.04 16.76
N GLY A 53 5.63 -13.28 15.69
CA GLY A 53 5.44 -13.77 14.31
C GLY A 53 6.63 -14.51 13.73
N LYS A 54 7.81 -14.53 14.38
CA LYS A 54 9.03 -15.23 13.94
C LYS A 54 9.40 -14.91 12.48
N LYS A 55 9.16 -13.68 12.02
CA LYS A 55 9.37 -13.16 10.67
C LYS A 55 8.48 -13.75 9.56
N GLU A 56 7.65 -14.73 9.87
CA GLU A 56 6.75 -15.38 8.92
C GLU A 56 5.27 -15.05 9.20
N GLY A 57 4.94 -14.57 10.40
CA GLY A 57 3.59 -14.17 10.76
C GLY A 57 3.09 -12.97 9.96
N THR A 58 1.82 -13.00 9.54
CA THR A 58 1.17 -11.90 8.83
C THR A 58 -0.16 -11.55 9.47
N ILE A 59 -0.44 -10.25 9.55
CA ILE A 59 -1.73 -9.74 10.03
C ILE A 59 -2.27 -8.74 9.02
N LYS A 60 -3.48 -9.01 8.53
CA LYS A 60 -4.25 -8.07 7.72
C LYS A 60 -5.53 -7.70 8.44
N ALA A 61 -5.83 -6.40 8.49
CA ALA A 61 -7.08 -5.90 9.05
C ALA A 61 -7.73 -4.89 8.09
N GLY A 62 -8.99 -5.10 7.79
CA GLY A 62 -9.79 -4.16 6.98
C GLY A 62 -10.12 -2.86 7.72
N LYS A 63 -9.78 -2.77 9.01
CA LYS A 63 -9.84 -1.54 9.82
C LYS A 63 -8.55 -1.38 10.61
N SER A 64 -8.58 -1.55 11.92
CA SER A 64 -7.46 -1.28 12.82
C SER A 64 -6.94 -2.55 13.50
N LEU A 65 -5.66 -2.51 13.89
CA LEU A 65 -5.02 -3.51 14.73
C LEU A 65 -4.76 -2.93 16.10
N TRP A 66 -5.17 -3.67 17.13
CA TRP A 66 -4.92 -3.37 18.53
C TRP A 66 -4.05 -4.45 19.16
N GLY A 67 -2.99 -4.08 19.85
CA GLY A 67 -2.12 -5.06 20.50
C GLY A 67 -1.35 -4.47 21.68
N LYS A 68 -0.77 -5.33 22.49
CA LYS A 68 0.10 -4.91 23.58
C LYS A 68 1.54 -4.81 23.11
N PHE A 69 2.06 -5.91 22.60
CA PHE A 69 3.37 -5.97 21.94
C PHE A 69 3.27 -6.77 20.64
N ILE A 70 4.05 -6.40 19.65
CA ILE A 70 4.07 -7.05 18.35
C ILE A 70 5.52 -7.20 17.92
N GLN A 71 5.93 -8.43 17.63
CA GLN A 71 7.29 -8.74 17.28
C GLN A 71 7.40 -9.62 16.05
N GLU A 72 8.26 -9.21 15.11
CA GLU A 72 8.62 -9.97 13.90
C GLU A 72 7.41 -10.38 13.06
N VAL A 73 6.53 -9.43 12.78
CA VAL A 73 5.27 -9.63 12.02
C VAL A 73 5.22 -8.65 10.86
N LYS A 74 4.66 -9.11 9.75
CA LYS A 74 4.22 -8.23 8.66
C LYS A 74 2.77 -7.85 8.87
N ILE A 75 2.48 -6.54 8.87
CA ILE A 75 1.18 -5.97 9.19
C ILE A 75 0.71 -5.05 8.07
N GLU A 76 -0.52 -5.26 7.62
CA GLU A 76 -1.19 -4.41 6.65
C GLU A 76 -2.59 -4.05 7.20
N VAL A 77 -2.85 -2.77 7.48
CA VAL A 77 -4.14 -2.31 7.99
C VAL A 77 -4.67 -1.11 7.20
N GLU A 78 -6.00 -1.07 7.05
CA GLU A 78 -6.67 0.01 6.32
C GLU A 78 -6.80 1.30 7.14
N GLU A 79 -6.63 1.23 8.46
CA GLU A 79 -6.71 2.41 9.32
C GLU A 79 -5.49 2.52 10.23
N ASN A 80 -5.60 2.07 11.49
CA ASN A 80 -4.59 2.36 12.50
C ASN A 80 -3.95 1.09 13.05
N VAL A 81 -2.67 1.17 13.40
CA VAL A 81 -1.99 0.23 14.28
C VAL A 81 -1.82 0.89 15.63
N ILE A 82 -2.40 0.29 16.66
CA ILE A 82 -2.37 0.81 18.03
C ILE A 82 -1.74 -0.23 18.94
N ALA A 83 -0.60 0.14 19.56
CA ALA A 83 0.06 -0.75 20.51
C ALA A 83 0.35 -0.03 21.84
N THR A 84 0.36 -0.78 22.95
CA THR A 84 0.63 -0.18 24.25
C THR A 84 2.10 -0.28 24.65
N ASP A 85 2.80 -1.36 24.33
CA ASP A 85 4.16 -1.59 24.80
C ASP A 85 5.20 -1.41 23.68
N SER A 86 5.16 -2.23 22.64
CA SER A 86 6.22 -2.19 21.62
C SER A 86 5.84 -2.77 20.26
N LEU A 87 6.50 -2.25 19.23
CA LEU A 87 6.63 -2.84 17.91
C LEU A 87 8.12 -3.15 17.69
N MET A 88 8.47 -4.43 17.43
CA MET A 88 9.87 -4.86 17.31
C MET A 88 10.09 -5.67 16.04
N ASN A 89 11.02 -5.21 15.20
CA ASN A 89 11.42 -5.87 13.95
C ASN A 89 10.24 -6.22 13.04
N CYS A 90 9.27 -5.30 12.93
CA CYS A 90 8.06 -5.47 12.14
C CYS A 90 8.16 -4.75 10.79
N GLU A 91 7.38 -5.24 9.83
CA GLU A 91 7.06 -4.52 8.62
C GLU A 91 5.59 -4.07 8.71
N VAL A 92 5.36 -2.78 8.90
CA VAL A 92 4.02 -2.25 9.20
C VAL A 92 3.60 -1.24 8.13
N THR A 93 2.44 -1.48 7.54
CA THR A 93 1.77 -0.53 6.64
C THR A 93 0.40 -0.19 7.22
N ALA A 94 0.23 1.04 7.66
CA ALA A 94 -1.04 1.59 8.13
C ALA A 94 -1.50 2.70 7.20
N MET A 95 -2.75 2.64 6.73
CA MET A 95 -3.29 3.66 5.82
C MET A 95 -3.71 4.94 6.53
N LYS A 96 -3.58 5.00 7.88
CA LYS A 96 -3.73 6.23 8.68
C LYS A 96 -2.57 6.38 9.63
N ASN A 97 -2.64 5.80 10.82
CA ASN A 97 -1.71 6.09 11.91
C ASN A 97 -1.07 4.84 12.51
N ILE A 98 0.15 4.99 13.01
CA ILE A 98 0.80 4.05 13.91
C ILE A 98 1.00 4.75 15.25
N VAL A 99 0.26 4.33 16.28
CA VAL A 99 0.23 5.00 17.59
C VAL A 99 0.60 4.05 18.71
N LEU A 100 1.66 4.38 19.42
CA LEU A 100 2.04 3.69 20.65
C LEU A 100 1.83 4.63 21.84
N HIS A 101 1.07 4.22 22.84
CA HIS A 101 0.64 5.08 23.95
C HIS A 101 0.80 4.47 25.35
N GLY A 102 1.72 3.59 25.57
CA GLY A 102 2.00 3.01 26.89
C GLY A 102 3.22 3.62 27.58
N LYS A 103 3.53 3.14 28.79
CA LYS A 103 4.72 3.60 29.53
C LYS A 103 6.02 3.29 28.78
N LYS A 104 6.09 2.18 28.05
CA LYS A 104 7.22 1.81 27.21
C LYS A 104 7.12 2.42 25.83
N ALA A 105 6.02 2.20 25.11
CA ALA A 105 5.68 2.77 23.80
C ALA A 105 6.89 2.86 22.85
N GLN A 106 7.51 1.71 22.54
CA GLN A 106 8.78 1.64 21.81
C GLN A 106 8.59 1.09 20.40
N ILE A 107 9.27 1.69 19.42
CA ILE A 107 9.44 1.16 18.06
C ILE A 107 10.92 0.82 17.88
N ILE A 108 11.26 -0.46 17.65
CA ILE A 108 12.65 -0.93 17.56
C ILE A 108 12.81 -1.81 16.32
N GLY A 109 13.70 -1.42 15.41
CA GLY A 109 14.02 -2.18 14.19
C GLY A 109 12.82 -2.36 13.26
N GLY A 110 13.09 -2.56 11.97
CA GLY A 110 12.05 -2.80 10.97
C GLY A 110 11.61 -1.55 10.21
N HIS A 111 10.52 -1.70 9.42
CA HIS A 111 10.01 -0.68 8.52
C HIS A 111 8.56 -0.35 8.85
N TYR A 112 8.27 0.94 9.01
CA TYR A 112 6.96 1.42 9.43
C TYR A 112 6.48 2.50 8.48
N PHE A 113 5.33 2.26 7.86
CA PHE A 113 4.68 3.19 6.93
C PHE A 113 3.34 3.63 7.48
N ALA A 114 3.11 4.94 7.53
CA ALA A 114 1.82 5.52 7.84
C ALA A 114 1.53 6.69 6.91
N THR A 115 0.26 6.92 6.55
CA THR A 115 -0.09 8.08 5.72
C THR A 115 -0.13 9.37 6.52
N GLU A 116 -0.53 9.34 7.79
CA GLU A 116 -0.76 10.54 8.59
C GLU A 116 0.28 10.71 9.70
N GLU A 117 0.35 9.80 10.68
CA GLU A 117 1.19 9.95 11.85
C GLU A 117 1.83 8.65 12.34
N ILE A 118 3.08 8.73 12.77
CA ILE A 118 3.73 7.72 13.61
C ILE A 118 4.04 8.37 14.96
N CYS A 119 3.40 7.86 16.01
CA CYS A 119 3.57 8.37 17.37
C CYS A 119 4.12 7.28 18.29
N ALA A 120 5.22 7.55 18.96
CA ALA A 120 5.79 6.66 19.98
C ALA A 120 6.53 7.46 21.05
N ARG A 121 6.80 6.85 22.20
CA ARG A 121 7.64 7.46 23.21
C ARG A 121 9.12 7.29 22.87
N THR A 122 9.53 6.13 22.38
CA THR A 122 10.92 5.82 22.08
C THR A 122 11.03 5.17 20.71
N ILE A 123 12.00 5.61 19.91
CA ILE A 123 12.27 5.05 18.58
C ILE A 123 13.73 4.62 18.51
N GLY A 124 13.96 3.39 18.02
CA GLY A 124 15.28 2.76 18.00
C GLY A 124 15.65 2.12 19.33
N SER A 125 16.89 1.70 19.44
CA SER A 125 17.47 1.10 20.63
C SER A 125 18.93 1.49 20.81
N VAL A 126 19.45 1.34 22.01
CA VAL A 126 20.89 1.55 22.32
C VAL A 126 21.79 0.70 21.42
N GLY A 127 21.34 -0.48 21.01
CA GLY A 127 22.07 -1.37 20.10
C GLY A 127 22.08 -0.94 18.64
N GLY A 128 21.46 0.21 18.29
CA GLY A 128 21.49 0.78 16.92
C GLY A 128 20.70 -0.06 15.90
N ALA A 129 19.58 -0.66 16.30
CA ALA A 129 18.72 -1.41 15.38
C ALA A 129 18.20 -0.49 14.25
N ASP A 130 18.39 -0.91 13.00
CA ASP A 130 17.87 -0.19 11.82
C ASP A 130 16.36 -0.05 11.92
N THR A 131 15.88 1.18 12.15
CA THR A 131 14.47 1.52 12.29
C THR A 131 14.11 2.57 11.24
N VAL A 132 13.30 2.20 10.27
CA VAL A 132 12.91 3.10 9.17
C VAL A 132 11.45 3.50 9.34
N LEU A 133 11.22 4.81 9.39
CA LEU A 133 9.88 5.39 9.48
C LEU A 133 9.59 6.16 8.20
N SER A 134 8.45 5.91 7.59
CA SER A 134 7.99 6.64 6.41
C SER A 134 6.58 7.16 6.66
N VAL A 135 6.40 8.47 6.56
CA VAL A 135 5.12 9.13 6.84
C VAL A 135 4.77 10.04 5.66
N GLY A 136 3.48 10.27 5.46
CA GLY A 136 3.01 11.04 4.32
C GLY A 136 3.16 10.28 3.00
N VAL A 137 3.12 8.96 3.05
CA VAL A 137 3.22 8.08 1.87
C VAL A 137 1.99 7.19 1.82
N ASP A 138 1.35 7.15 0.67
CA ASP A 138 0.36 6.12 0.33
C ASP A 138 1.00 5.13 -0.65
N PRO A 139 1.37 3.92 -0.20
CA PRO A 139 2.01 2.92 -1.06
C PRO A 139 1.14 2.48 -2.24
N ARG A 140 -0.19 2.50 -2.06
CA ARG A 140 -1.16 2.13 -3.11
C ARG A 140 -1.25 3.21 -4.17
N ALA A 141 -1.38 4.46 -3.74
CA ALA A 141 -1.39 5.60 -4.65
C ALA A 141 -0.07 5.69 -5.44
N LYS A 142 1.07 5.43 -4.79
CA LYS A 142 2.36 5.39 -5.46
C LYS A 142 2.43 4.27 -6.51
N LYS A 143 2.04 3.05 -6.15
CA LYS A 143 2.02 1.92 -7.08
C LYS A 143 1.11 2.19 -8.28
N LYS A 144 -0.10 2.72 -8.03
CA LYS A 144 -1.03 3.09 -9.09
C LYS A 144 -0.47 4.17 -10.00
N LEU A 145 0.25 5.15 -9.43
CA LEU A 145 0.93 6.19 -10.21
C LEU A 145 1.98 5.58 -11.15
N ASP A 146 2.82 4.67 -10.66
CA ASP A 146 3.84 4.00 -11.47
C ASP A 146 3.20 3.16 -12.60
N GLU A 147 2.11 2.46 -12.31
CA GLU A 147 1.34 1.71 -13.31
C GLU A 147 0.76 2.63 -14.40
N LEU A 148 0.12 3.73 -14.02
CA LEU A 148 -0.46 4.69 -14.97
C LEU A 148 0.62 5.37 -15.83
N GLN A 149 1.76 5.70 -15.27
CA GLN A 149 2.89 6.27 -16.01
C GLN A 149 3.44 5.30 -17.06
N THR A 150 3.44 4.00 -16.75
CA THR A 150 3.83 2.96 -17.72
C THR A 150 2.83 2.90 -18.87
N VAL A 151 1.53 2.86 -18.58
CA VAL A 151 0.47 2.87 -19.61
C VAL A 151 0.53 4.14 -20.46
N GLN A 152 0.73 5.30 -19.83
CA GLN A 152 0.90 6.57 -20.56
C GLN A 152 2.08 6.50 -21.55
N GLY A 153 3.21 5.94 -21.12
CA GLY A 153 4.39 5.76 -21.97
C GLY A 153 4.13 4.85 -23.17
N ASP A 154 3.33 3.81 -23.00
CA ASP A 154 2.95 2.90 -24.08
C ASP A 154 1.96 3.53 -25.05
N LEU A 155 0.98 4.31 -24.56
CA LEU A 155 0.07 5.08 -25.41
C LEU A 155 0.79 6.14 -26.26
N VAL A 156 1.81 6.79 -25.71
CA VAL A 156 2.63 7.75 -26.47
C VAL A 156 3.34 7.06 -27.64
N LYS A 157 3.94 5.90 -27.43
CA LYS A 157 4.59 5.12 -28.50
C LYS A 157 3.58 4.66 -29.56
N GLU A 158 2.40 4.20 -29.14
CA GLU A 158 1.35 3.80 -30.04
C GLU A 158 0.87 4.99 -30.87
N LEU A 159 0.69 6.16 -30.24
CA LEU A 159 0.30 7.39 -30.94
C LEU A 159 1.33 7.78 -32.02
N GLU A 160 2.61 7.76 -31.69
CA GLU A 160 3.69 8.04 -32.64
C GLU A 160 3.64 7.10 -33.84
N SER A 161 3.43 5.80 -33.61
CA SER A 161 3.29 4.81 -34.69
C SER A 161 2.07 5.08 -35.58
N VAL A 162 0.92 5.34 -34.99
CA VAL A 162 -0.31 5.66 -35.70
C VAL A 162 -0.18 6.95 -36.52
N GLU A 163 0.48 7.97 -35.98
CA GLU A 163 0.72 9.23 -36.70
C GLU A 163 1.65 9.06 -37.89
N LEU A 164 2.69 8.22 -37.79
CA LEU A 164 3.57 7.88 -38.90
C LEU A 164 2.81 7.17 -40.03
N ASP A 165 1.96 6.22 -39.67
CA ASP A 165 1.13 5.48 -40.64
C ASP A 165 0.13 6.40 -41.33
N ILE A 166 -0.57 7.26 -40.59
CA ILE A 166 -1.48 8.28 -41.13
C ILE A 166 -0.71 9.19 -42.10
N GLY A 167 0.44 9.74 -41.68
CA GLY A 167 1.28 10.60 -42.51
C GLY A 167 1.71 9.93 -43.81
N THR A 168 2.03 8.63 -43.75
CA THR A 168 2.40 7.85 -44.92
C THR A 168 1.23 7.71 -45.93
N LEU A 169 0.02 7.38 -45.43
CA LEU A 169 -1.15 7.24 -46.24
C LEU A 169 -1.63 8.58 -46.82
N GLU A 170 -1.58 9.65 -46.05
CA GLU A 170 -1.91 11.00 -46.51
C GLU A 170 -0.97 11.49 -47.63
N ASN A 171 0.34 11.23 -47.47
CA ASN A 171 1.30 11.55 -48.51
C ASN A 171 1.05 10.74 -49.79
N GLN A 172 0.70 9.45 -49.71
CA GLN A 172 0.30 8.65 -50.85
C GLN A 172 -0.95 9.20 -51.51
N LYS A 173 -1.94 9.67 -50.73
CA LYS A 173 -3.16 10.30 -51.23
C LYS A 173 -2.88 11.60 -51.99
N LYS A 174 -1.96 12.41 -51.47
CA LYS A 174 -1.51 13.67 -52.15
C LYS A 174 -0.85 13.42 -53.49
N ILE A 175 0.06 12.42 -53.55
CA ILE A 175 0.82 12.12 -54.78
C ILE A 175 -0.06 11.48 -55.84
N ARG A 176 -0.92 10.55 -55.46
CA ARG A 176 -1.76 9.77 -56.42
C ARG A 176 -3.13 10.38 -56.71
N ARG A 177 -3.51 11.44 -55.99
CA ARG A 177 -4.83 12.12 -56.00
C ARG A 177 -5.98 11.23 -55.52
N SER A 178 -5.76 9.94 -55.30
CA SER A 178 -6.74 9.00 -54.72
C SER A 178 -6.01 7.84 -54.06
N LEU A 179 -6.64 7.20 -53.10
CA LEU A 179 -6.18 5.96 -52.47
C LEU A 179 -7.08 4.80 -52.96
N PRO A 180 -6.55 3.56 -53.05
CA PRO A 180 -7.38 2.36 -53.14
C PRO A 180 -8.33 2.27 -51.95
N HIS A 181 -9.50 1.65 -52.16
CA HIS A 181 -10.56 1.60 -51.13
C HIS A 181 -10.10 0.99 -49.81
N ASP A 182 -9.32 -0.07 -49.85
CA ASP A 182 -8.69 -0.72 -48.70
C ASP A 182 -7.80 0.23 -47.88
N LYS A 183 -7.09 1.12 -48.55
CA LYS A 183 -6.24 2.14 -47.89
C LYS A 183 -7.01 3.32 -47.34
N GLU A 184 -8.12 3.69 -47.96
CA GLU A 184 -9.01 4.72 -47.43
C GLU A 184 -9.70 4.23 -46.15
N GLU A 185 -10.15 2.99 -46.13
CA GLU A 185 -10.72 2.35 -44.94
C GLU A 185 -9.69 2.24 -43.80
N ASN A 186 -8.45 1.86 -44.12
CA ASN A 186 -7.37 1.83 -43.14
C ASN A 186 -7.05 3.23 -42.58
N LEU A 187 -7.01 4.25 -43.40
CA LEU A 187 -6.79 5.63 -42.93
C LEU A 187 -7.90 6.09 -42.00
N THR A 188 -9.17 5.77 -42.30
CA THR A 188 -10.30 6.08 -41.42
C THR A 188 -10.14 5.39 -40.06
N ARG A 189 -9.81 4.11 -40.06
CA ARG A 189 -9.55 3.34 -38.81
C ARG A 189 -8.40 3.90 -38.00
N LEU A 190 -7.30 4.32 -38.63
CA LEU A 190 -6.18 4.94 -37.95
C LEU A 190 -6.54 6.30 -37.34
N LEU A 191 -7.34 7.11 -38.02
CA LEU A 191 -7.85 8.38 -37.49
C LEU A 191 -8.75 8.16 -36.27
N GLU A 192 -9.66 7.19 -36.31
CA GLU A 192 -10.49 6.82 -35.17
C GLU A 192 -9.63 6.32 -34.01
N ARG A 193 -8.61 5.49 -34.28
CA ARG A 193 -7.68 5.01 -33.23
C ARG A 193 -6.88 6.16 -32.61
N LYS A 194 -6.43 7.12 -33.43
CA LYS A 194 -5.74 8.31 -32.93
C LYS A 194 -6.63 9.11 -31.96
N GLU A 195 -7.90 9.30 -32.28
CA GLU A 195 -8.84 10.00 -31.41
C GLU A 195 -9.07 9.25 -30.10
N GLN A 196 -9.23 7.92 -30.18
CA GLN A 196 -9.35 7.07 -28.99
C GLN A 196 -8.13 7.19 -28.07
N ILE A 197 -6.90 7.06 -28.62
CA ILE A 197 -5.65 7.19 -27.86
C ILE A 197 -5.54 8.58 -27.21
N SER A 198 -5.92 9.63 -27.95
CA SER A 198 -5.89 11.00 -27.42
C SER A 198 -6.84 11.19 -26.24
N THR A 199 -8.03 10.61 -26.32
CA THR A 199 -9.02 10.64 -25.22
C THR A 199 -8.50 9.87 -24.01
N GLU A 200 -8.05 8.63 -24.20
CA GLU A 200 -7.52 7.77 -23.15
C GLU A 200 -6.29 8.40 -22.50
N SER A 201 -5.37 8.96 -23.28
CA SER A 201 -4.19 9.68 -22.77
C SER A 201 -4.56 10.89 -21.91
N SER A 202 -5.62 11.62 -22.30
CA SER A 202 -6.11 12.77 -21.53
C SER A 202 -6.72 12.35 -20.20
N GLU A 203 -7.45 11.24 -20.15
CA GLU A 203 -8.02 10.69 -18.92
C GLU A 203 -6.93 10.22 -17.96
N ILE A 204 -5.94 9.46 -18.47
CA ILE A 204 -4.80 8.98 -17.70
C ILE A 204 -3.98 10.16 -17.15
N THR A 205 -3.76 11.19 -17.97
CA THR A 205 -3.02 12.38 -17.52
C THR A 205 -3.71 13.07 -16.35
N ARG A 206 -5.03 13.22 -16.38
CA ARG A 206 -5.80 13.79 -15.27
C ARG A 206 -5.71 12.92 -14.01
N GLU A 207 -5.76 11.60 -14.16
CA GLU A 207 -5.65 10.68 -13.03
C GLU A 207 -4.25 10.74 -12.41
N ILE A 208 -3.19 10.81 -13.23
CA ILE A 208 -1.81 11.01 -12.78
C ILE A 208 -1.66 12.31 -12.00
N GLU A 209 -2.19 13.43 -12.52
CA GLU A 209 -2.14 14.72 -11.86
C GLU A 209 -2.85 14.71 -10.49
N ALA A 210 -4.03 14.09 -10.43
CA ALA A 210 -4.80 13.95 -9.19
C ALA A 210 -4.04 13.10 -8.15
N LEU A 211 -3.44 11.98 -8.55
CA LEU A 211 -2.63 11.15 -7.67
C LEU A 211 -1.36 11.86 -7.19
N GLN A 212 -0.68 12.59 -8.08
CA GLN A 212 0.49 13.39 -7.71
C GLN A 212 0.15 14.49 -6.71
N GLN A 213 -1.00 15.15 -6.90
CA GLN A 213 -1.47 16.17 -5.96
C GLN A 213 -1.80 15.55 -4.60
N HIS A 214 -2.52 14.43 -4.59
CA HIS A 214 -2.82 13.69 -3.37
C HIS A 214 -1.55 13.29 -2.60
N LEU A 215 -0.54 12.74 -3.30
CA LEU A 215 0.73 12.37 -2.68
C LEU A 215 1.52 13.57 -2.14
N ARG A 216 1.44 14.74 -2.78
CA ARG A 216 2.04 15.99 -2.25
C ARG A 216 1.34 16.45 -0.98
N GLU A 217 0.03 16.41 -0.94
CA GLU A 217 -0.77 16.81 0.23
C GLU A 217 -0.49 15.90 1.42
N LEU A 218 -0.46 14.59 1.22
CA LEU A 218 -0.09 13.62 2.26
C LEU A 218 1.32 13.88 2.82
N LYS A 219 2.29 14.11 1.95
CA LYS A 219 3.67 14.41 2.36
C LYS A 219 3.76 15.69 3.20
N ALA A 220 2.92 16.67 2.94
CA ALA A 220 2.90 17.93 3.67
C ALA A 220 2.30 17.82 5.08
N VAL A 221 1.44 16.82 5.35
CA VAL A 221 0.78 16.64 6.66
C VAL A 221 1.32 15.50 7.48
N GLY A 222 2.15 14.62 6.89
CA GLY A 222 2.76 13.49 7.59
C GLY A 222 3.57 13.91 8.80
N LYS A 223 3.39 13.25 9.96
CA LYS A 223 4.05 13.59 11.22
C LYS A 223 4.71 12.38 11.86
N VAL A 224 5.92 12.58 12.37
CA VAL A 224 6.53 11.67 13.34
C VAL A 224 6.60 12.37 14.69
N LYS A 225 5.91 11.84 15.69
CA LYS A 225 5.87 12.40 17.05
C LYS A 225 6.62 11.47 18.01
N VAL A 226 7.64 11.98 18.68
CA VAL A 226 8.39 11.25 19.67
C VAL A 226 8.34 11.99 21.02
N GLU A 227 7.81 11.33 22.04
CA GLU A 227 7.64 11.96 23.36
C GLU A 227 8.87 11.83 24.28
N GLY A 228 9.80 10.97 23.91
CA GLY A 228 10.99 10.71 24.72
C GLY A 228 12.28 10.69 23.89
N THR A 229 12.82 9.51 23.61
CA THR A 229 14.15 9.37 23.03
C THR A 229 14.15 8.77 21.63
N VAL A 230 14.98 9.31 20.75
CA VAL A 230 15.32 8.69 19.45
C VAL A 230 16.76 8.21 19.52
N TYR A 231 16.99 6.95 19.20
CA TYR A 231 18.30 6.33 19.21
C TYR A 231 18.95 6.30 17.82
N PRO A 232 20.30 6.15 17.77
CA PRO A 232 21.01 5.93 16.50
C PRO A 232 20.46 4.74 15.71
N GLY A 233 20.58 4.78 14.37
CA GLY A 233 20.00 3.79 13.46
C GLY A 233 18.55 4.08 13.06
N THR A 234 17.94 5.16 13.56
CA THR A 234 16.61 5.62 13.12
C THR A 234 16.74 6.48 11.87
N LYS A 235 15.94 6.17 10.86
CA LYS A 235 15.80 6.91 9.59
C LYS A 235 14.33 7.35 9.42
N VAL A 236 14.12 8.60 9.03
CA VAL A 236 12.78 9.19 8.78
C VAL A 236 12.74 9.71 7.36
#